data_b43541f65f10a73e59959482acdaf2a4
#
_entry.id   b43541f65f10a73e59959482acdaf2a4
#
_cell.length_a   1.000
_cell.length_b   1.000
_cell.length_c   1.000
_cell.angle_alpha   90.00
_cell.angle_beta   90.00
_cell.angle_gamma   90.00
#
_symmetry.space_group_name_H-M   'P 1'
#
loop_
_entity.id
_entity.type
_entity.pdbx_description
1 polymer ?
#
loop_
_entity_poly.entity_id
_entity_poly.type
_entity_poly.pdbx_seq_one_letter_code
_entity_poly.pdbx_strand_id
1 'polypeptide(L)'
;MEIQHSTIQPETKYLEYDIVVIGGGTAGPMAAIKAKKENPHLSVLLIEKANVKRSGAISMGMDGLNNAVIPGYATPEQYTKEITIANDGVVNQTTIYAYAKHSFKTIQQLDEWGIKFEKDETGEFAVKKVHHMGAYVLPMPEGHDVKKVLYRQLKRAQVKINNRIVTTKLLKSDQGAINGVLGFDCRTGDFYVIKTKAAILCCGAAGRLGLPASGYLMGTYENPTNAGDGYAMAYHAGAELSNLECFQINPLIKDYNGPACAYVTGPLGGYTANSKGERFIECDYWSGQMMWEFYQELESGHGPVFLKVDHLAEETIQTIEEILHTNERPSRGRFHEGRGTNYRHDMVEMHISEIGFCSGHSASGVWVNEKAETSIKGLYSAGDMAAVPHNYMLGAFTYGWFAGVNAAHYVADVLETELNQQEIEQEKARIYAPLSRQEGLPAEQVEYKLRRFVNDYLQPPKTRQKMEIGLRRFDEIKQDIAQISATHPHELMRAAEVAVIRDCAEMAARASLFRTESRWGLYHYRADFPNKNNADWFCHAHLKKDENGNMLSFKKSVEPYLVAINEQEAHSYEQLRIQKDTVAG
;
A
#
# COMPACT_ATOMS: atom_id res chain seq x y z
N MET A 1 38.68 15.77 -14.45
CA MET A 1 37.42 16.27 -15.00
C MET A 1 36.73 16.98 -13.84
N GLU A 2 36.86 18.29 -13.75
CA GLU A 2 36.19 19.09 -12.74
C GLU A 2 34.69 19.02 -13.04
N ILE A 3 33.93 18.40 -12.13
CA ILE A 3 32.50 18.44 -12.17
C ILE A 3 32.12 19.89 -11.82
N GLN A 4 31.74 20.67 -12.83
CA GLN A 4 31.15 21.98 -12.60
C GLN A 4 29.86 21.74 -11.81
N HIS A 5 29.88 22.02 -10.51
CA HIS A 5 28.68 22.15 -9.71
C HIS A 5 27.88 23.33 -10.27
N SER A 6 26.92 23.04 -11.15
CA SER A 6 25.92 24.03 -11.50
C SER A 6 25.15 24.34 -10.21
N THR A 7 25.31 25.53 -9.68
CA THR A 7 24.53 26.03 -8.54
C THR A 7 23.07 26.02 -8.96
N ILE A 8 22.33 24.99 -8.51
CA ILE A 8 20.90 24.92 -8.69
C ILE A 8 20.31 26.12 -7.94
N GLN A 9 19.68 27.04 -8.67
CA GLN A 9 18.90 28.14 -8.10
C GLN A 9 17.43 27.80 -8.28
N PRO A 10 16.79 27.17 -7.28
CA PRO A 10 15.41 26.75 -7.39
C PRO A 10 14.49 27.96 -7.45
N GLU A 11 13.66 28.04 -8.49
CA GLU A 11 12.56 29.00 -8.53
C GLU A 11 11.42 28.54 -7.62
N THR A 12 10.71 29.51 -7.02
CA THR A 12 9.46 29.21 -6.30
C THR A 12 8.28 29.47 -7.24
N LYS A 13 7.50 28.41 -7.47
CA LYS A 13 6.30 28.44 -8.33
C LYS A 13 5.05 28.41 -7.48
N TYR A 14 4.22 29.43 -7.62
CA TYR A 14 2.93 29.53 -6.95
C TYR A 14 1.82 29.09 -7.91
N LEU A 15 1.02 28.14 -7.45
CA LEU A 15 -0.13 27.61 -8.19
C LEU A 15 -1.39 27.66 -7.30
N GLU A 16 -2.55 27.65 -7.94
CA GLU A 16 -3.84 27.64 -7.25
C GLU A 16 -4.80 26.68 -7.96
N TYR A 17 -5.41 25.78 -7.18
CA TYR A 17 -6.38 24.80 -7.65
C TYR A 17 -7.41 24.51 -6.57
N ASP A 18 -8.68 24.28 -6.95
CA ASP A 18 -9.72 23.89 -5.99
C ASP A 18 -9.37 22.57 -5.29
N ILE A 19 -8.88 21.58 -6.07
CA ILE A 19 -8.53 20.24 -5.57
C ILE A 19 -7.14 19.85 -6.08
N VAL A 20 -6.30 19.37 -5.16
CA VAL A 20 -5.01 18.76 -5.48
C VAL A 20 -5.06 17.26 -5.15
N VAL A 21 -4.85 16.43 -6.16
CA VAL A 21 -4.73 14.97 -6.02
C VAL A 21 -3.25 14.58 -6.04
N ILE A 22 -2.78 13.90 -5.00
CA ILE A 22 -1.37 13.54 -4.80
C ILE A 22 -1.19 12.04 -5.03
N GLY A 23 -0.51 11.70 -6.13
CA GLY A 23 -0.28 10.33 -6.58
C GLY A 23 -1.10 9.94 -7.79
N GLY A 24 -0.41 9.50 -8.85
CA GLY A 24 -0.99 9.18 -10.15
C GLY A 24 -1.12 7.68 -10.44
N GLY A 25 -1.18 6.83 -9.41
CA GLY A 25 -1.32 5.37 -9.52
C GLY A 25 -2.69 4.93 -10.03
N THR A 26 -3.48 4.31 -9.16
CA THR A 26 -4.84 3.81 -9.42
C THR A 26 -5.89 4.78 -8.89
N ALA A 27 -5.86 5.07 -7.60
CA ALA A 27 -6.86 5.89 -6.91
C ALA A 27 -6.87 7.34 -7.40
N GLY A 28 -5.69 7.95 -7.58
CA GLY A 28 -5.59 9.36 -7.95
C GLY A 28 -6.21 9.72 -9.30
N PRO A 29 -5.93 9.00 -10.39
CA PRO A 29 -6.63 9.23 -11.65
C PRO A 29 -8.15 9.12 -11.54
N MET A 30 -8.66 8.12 -10.80
CA MET A 30 -10.09 7.97 -10.57
C MET A 30 -10.64 9.18 -9.80
N ALA A 31 -9.99 9.58 -8.70
CA ALA A 31 -10.41 10.73 -7.89
C ALA A 31 -10.46 12.02 -8.72
N ALA A 32 -9.40 12.33 -9.46
CA ALA A 32 -9.33 13.52 -10.29
C ALA A 32 -10.40 13.55 -11.39
N ILE A 33 -10.65 12.42 -12.07
CA ILE A 33 -11.69 12.30 -13.11
C ILE A 33 -13.07 12.47 -12.49
N LYS A 34 -13.33 11.84 -11.34
CA LYS A 34 -14.66 11.91 -10.70
C LYS A 34 -14.94 13.29 -10.13
N ALA A 35 -13.95 13.98 -9.56
CA ALA A 35 -14.09 15.36 -9.13
C ALA A 35 -14.48 16.28 -10.32
N LYS A 36 -13.80 16.15 -11.47
CA LYS A 36 -14.13 16.89 -12.68
C LYS A 36 -15.47 16.52 -13.29
N LYS A 37 -15.91 15.26 -13.18
CA LYS A 37 -17.24 14.84 -13.66
C LYS A 37 -18.35 15.35 -12.76
N GLU A 38 -18.12 15.42 -11.45
CA GLU A 38 -19.08 15.94 -10.48
C GLU A 38 -19.31 17.43 -10.66
N ASN A 39 -18.23 18.19 -10.81
CA ASN A 39 -18.29 19.60 -11.13
C ASN A 39 -17.22 19.99 -12.17
N PRO A 40 -17.61 20.15 -13.45
CA PRO A 40 -16.68 20.48 -14.54
C PRO A 40 -15.96 21.83 -14.40
N HIS A 41 -16.49 22.75 -13.58
CA HIS A 41 -15.90 24.07 -13.38
C HIS A 41 -14.73 24.07 -12.40
N LEU A 42 -14.58 23.02 -11.56
CA LEU A 42 -13.47 22.94 -10.62
C LEU A 42 -12.12 22.85 -11.34
N SER A 43 -11.14 23.54 -10.82
CA SER A 43 -9.74 23.37 -11.18
C SER A 43 -9.15 22.19 -10.39
N VAL A 44 -8.74 21.12 -11.09
CA VAL A 44 -8.18 19.91 -10.48
C VAL A 44 -6.77 19.67 -11.00
N LEU A 45 -5.82 19.60 -10.07
CA LEU A 45 -4.43 19.26 -10.34
C LEU A 45 -4.12 17.86 -9.81
N LEU A 46 -3.56 17.00 -10.65
CA LEU A 46 -2.96 15.74 -10.25
C LEU A 46 -1.44 15.85 -10.27
N ILE A 47 -0.82 15.60 -9.10
CA ILE A 47 0.63 15.61 -8.90
C ILE A 47 1.14 14.18 -8.84
N GLU A 48 2.25 13.91 -9.54
CA GLU A 48 2.89 12.60 -9.54
C GLU A 48 4.41 12.73 -9.35
N LYS A 49 4.97 12.00 -8.40
CA LYS A 49 6.41 11.99 -8.11
C LYS A 49 7.23 11.44 -9.28
N ALA A 50 6.70 10.44 -9.99
CA ALA A 50 7.31 9.87 -11.18
C ALA A 50 6.63 10.40 -12.46
N ASN A 51 5.87 9.58 -13.16
CA ASN A 51 5.10 9.95 -14.34
C ASN A 51 3.77 9.21 -14.35
N VAL A 52 2.68 9.92 -14.42
CA VAL A 52 1.31 9.37 -14.35
C VAL A 52 1.05 8.25 -15.37
N LYS A 53 1.77 8.23 -16.50
CA LYS A 53 1.63 7.17 -17.51
C LYS A 53 2.19 5.82 -17.06
N ARG A 54 3.10 5.81 -16.05
CA ARG A 54 3.86 4.63 -15.63
C ARG A 54 4.10 4.58 -14.12
N SER A 55 3.25 5.21 -13.32
CA SER A 55 3.36 5.23 -11.85
C SER A 55 2.35 4.30 -11.17
N GLY A 56 2.62 4.03 -9.89
CA GLY A 56 1.82 3.18 -9.02
C GLY A 56 2.07 1.67 -9.21
N ALA A 57 1.64 0.87 -8.24
CA ALA A 57 1.79 -0.58 -8.25
C ALA A 57 1.19 -1.23 -9.51
N ILE A 58 0.09 -0.69 -10.02
CA ILE A 58 -0.59 -1.10 -11.26
C ILE A 58 0.33 -1.08 -12.50
N SER A 59 1.42 -0.31 -12.49
CA SER A 59 2.38 -0.28 -13.60
C SER A 59 3.41 -1.42 -13.53
N MET A 60 3.43 -2.18 -12.44
CA MET A 60 4.38 -3.29 -12.24
C MET A 60 3.91 -4.59 -12.87
N GLY A 61 2.62 -4.75 -13.12
CA GLY A 61 2.01 -5.90 -13.71
C GLY A 61 0.56 -6.03 -13.24
N MET A 62 -0.32 -6.53 -14.11
CA MET A 62 -1.73 -6.68 -13.80
C MET A 62 -2.37 -7.73 -14.70
N ASP A 63 -2.94 -8.74 -14.08
CA ASP A 63 -3.59 -9.88 -14.73
C ASP A 63 -5.05 -10.05 -14.34
N GLY A 64 -5.47 -9.40 -13.24
CA GLY A 64 -6.83 -9.50 -12.73
C GLY A 64 -7.21 -8.40 -11.75
N LEU A 65 -8.51 -8.19 -11.61
CA LEU A 65 -9.12 -7.27 -10.66
C LEU A 65 -9.67 -8.06 -9.49
N ASN A 66 -8.97 -7.99 -8.35
CA ASN A 66 -9.29 -8.76 -7.14
C ASN A 66 -10.43 -8.15 -6.34
N ASN A 67 -11.10 -8.99 -5.52
CA ASN A 67 -12.16 -8.62 -4.58
C ASN A 67 -13.38 -7.98 -5.24
N ALA A 68 -13.71 -8.40 -6.43
CA ALA A 68 -14.89 -7.97 -7.16
C ALA A 68 -16.17 -8.51 -6.51
N VAL A 69 -17.04 -7.61 -6.05
CA VAL A 69 -18.37 -7.97 -5.55
C VAL A 69 -19.36 -7.85 -6.71
N ILE A 70 -19.67 -9.00 -7.32
CA ILE A 70 -20.46 -9.07 -8.55
C ILE A 70 -21.83 -9.65 -8.24
N PRO A 71 -22.94 -9.00 -8.64
CA PRO A 71 -24.28 -9.53 -8.48
C PRO A 71 -24.43 -10.95 -9.04
N GLY A 72 -25.06 -11.84 -8.29
CA GLY A 72 -25.18 -13.27 -8.63
C GLY A 72 -24.03 -14.15 -8.15
N TYR A 73 -22.88 -13.59 -7.83
CA TYR A 73 -21.71 -14.32 -7.28
C TYR A 73 -21.44 -14.00 -5.82
N ALA A 74 -21.57 -12.75 -5.43
CA ALA A 74 -21.40 -12.30 -4.04
C ALA A 74 -22.32 -11.13 -3.71
N THR A 75 -22.67 -10.98 -2.43
CA THR A 75 -23.39 -9.81 -1.92
C THR A 75 -22.48 -8.91 -1.10
N PRO A 76 -22.83 -7.62 -0.94
CA PRO A 76 -22.09 -6.73 -0.06
C PRO A 76 -21.97 -7.25 1.38
N GLU A 77 -23.02 -7.91 1.88
CA GLU A 77 -23.07 -8.50 3.22
C GLU A 77 -22.07 -9.67 3.34
N GLN A 78 -22.07 -10.59 2.38
CA GLN A 78 -21.11 -11.70 2.33
C GLN A 78 -19.68 -11.19 2.32
N TYR A 79 -19.37 -10.26 1.44
CA TYR A 79 -18.03 -9.67 1.34
C TYR A 79 -17.61 -8.99 2.64
N THR A 80 -18.49 -8.16 3.24
CA THR A 80 -18.21 -7.46 4.49
C THR A 80 -17.93 -8.43 5.63
N LYS A 81 -18.71 -9.51 5.71
CA LYS A 81 -18.52 -10.58 6.67
C LYS A 81 -17.16 -11.25 6.52
N GLU A 82 -16.78 -11.65 5.31
CA GLU A 82 -15.50 -12.30 5.01
C GLU A 82 -14.32 -11.43 5.39
N ILE A 83 -14.32 -10.16 4.99
CA ILE A 83 -13.23 -9.23 5.30
C ILE A 83 -13.16 -8.96 6.82
N THR A 84 -14.29 -8.93 7.52
CA THR A 84 -14.31 -8.80 8.97
C THR A 84 -13.64 -10.00 9.65
N ILE A 85 -13.97 -11.20 9.21
CA ILE A 85 -13.36 -12.45 9.73
C ILE A 85 -11.85 -12.47 9.42
N ALA A 86 -11.47 -12.18 8.17
CA ALA A 86 -10.07 -12.15 7.74
C ALA A 86 -9.20 -11.15 8.53
N ASN A 87 -9.81 -10.17 9.17
CA ASN A 87 -9.15 -9.16 10.00
C ASN A 87 -9.38 -9.35 11.50
N ASP A 88 -9.67 -10.57 11.95
CA ASP A 88 -9.89 -10.88 13.39
C ASP A 88 -10.92 -9.97 14.05
N GLY A 89 -11.93 -9.50 13.30
CA GLY A 89 -13.00 -8.63 13.76
C GLY A 89 -12.64 -7.14 13.89
N VAL A 90 -11.38 -6.76 13.84
CA VAL A 90 -10.96 -5.36 14.04
C VAL A 90 -11.01 -4.60 12.72
N VAL A 91 -12.20 -4.17 12.34
CA VAL A 91 -12.46 -3.44 11.10
C VAL A 91 -13.51 -2.34 11.30
N ASN A 92 -13.51 -1.35 10.41
CA ASN A 92 -14.64 -0.47 10.20
C ASN A 92 -15.53 -1.05 9.10
N GLN A 93 -16.59 -1.77 9.47
CA GLN A 93 -17.49 -2.39 8.48
C GLN A 93 -18.19 -1.37 7.59
N THR A 94 -18.40 -0.13 8.05
CA THR A 94 -19.04 0.93 7.25
C THR A 94 -18.25 1.19 5.97
N THR A 95 -16.92 1.24 6.07
CA THR A 95 -16.05 1.46 4.91
C THR A 95 -16.05 0.26 3.95
N ILE A 96 -16.00 -0.96 4.49
CA ILE A 96 -15.99 -2.19 3.70
C ILE A 96 -17.34 -2.36 2.98
N TYR A 97 -18.43 -2.11 3.67
CA TYR A 97 -19.78 -2.22 3.11
C TYR A 97 -20.03 -1.18 2.00
N ALA A 98 -19.61 0.07 2.21
CA ALA A 98 -19.68 1.12 1.20
C ALA A 98 -18.90 0.73 -0.07
N TYR A 99 -17.68 0.20 0.10
CA TYR A 99 -16.89 -0.37 -0.99
C TYR A 99 -17.66 -1.48 -1.72
N ALA A 100 -18.13 -2.49 -0.99
CA ALA A 100 -18.77 -3.66 -1.55
C ALA A 100 -20.01 -3.28 -2.38
N LYS A 101 -20.84 -2.37 -1.89
CA LYS A 101 -22.01 -1.86 -2.60
C LYS A 101 -21.68 -1.11 -3.89
N HIS A 102 -20.53 -0.46 -3.96
CA HIS A 102 -20.15 0.39 -5.10
C HIS A 102 -19.23 -0.31 -6.10
N SER A 103 -18.61 -1.42 -5.71
CA SER A 103 -17.55 -2.08 -6.49
C SER A 103 -17.99 -2.46 -7.90
N PHE A 104 -19.19 -3.03 -8.07
CA PHE A 104 -19.71 -3.43 -9.39
C PHE A 104 -19.91 -2.22 -10.32
N LYS A 105 -20.43 -1.11 -9.79
CA LYS A 105 -20.54 0.14 -10.56
C LYS A 105 -19.16 0.68 -10.99
N THR A 106 -18.15 0.49 -10.15
CA THR A 106 -16.77 0.83 -10.51
C THR A 106 -16.27 -0.05 -11.66
N ILE A 107 -16.52 -1.37 -11.63
CA ILE A 107 -16.16 -2.31 -12.69
C ILE A 107 -16.81 -1.90 -14.02
N GLN A 108 -18.12 -1.66 -14.01
CA GLN A 108 -18.85 -1.20 -15.19
C GLN A 108 -18.24 0.08 -15.78
N GLN A 109 -17.88 1.03 -14.93
CA GLN A 109 -17.23 2.27 -15.40
C GLN A 109 -15.84 2.02 -16.01
N LEU A 110 -15.08 1.06 -15.49
CA LEU A 110 -13.77 0.69 -16.02
C LEU A 110 -13.90 0.01 -17.40
N ASP A 111 -14.89 -0.87 -17.55
CA ASP A 111 -15.24 -1.53 -18.83
C ASP A 111 -15.68 -0.49 -19.88
N GLU A 112 -16.57 0.46 -19.51
CA GLU A 112 -16.98 1.58 -20.36
C GLU A 112 -15.80 2.46 -20.80
N TRP A 113 -14.77 2.61 -19.96
CA TRP A 113 -13.56 3.36 -20.30
C TRP A 113 -12.65 2.61 -21.27
N GLY A 114 -12.92 1.31 -21.48
CA GLY A 114 -12.21 0.43 -22.40
C GLY A 114 -11.10 -0.39 -21.75
N ILE A 115 -11.14 -0.58 -20.43
CA ILE A 115 -10.36 -1.63 -19.77
C ILE A 115 -10.96 -2.97 -20.16
N LYS A 116 -10.11 -3.90 -20.60
CA LYS A 116 -10.55 -5.21 -21.08
C LYS A 116 -10.63 -6.19 -19.92
N PHE A 117 -11.81 -6.75 -19.74
CA PHE A 117 -12.08 -7.90 -18.87
C PHE A 117 -12.40 -9.12 -19.72
N GLU A 118 -12.00 -10.29 -19.25
CA GLU A 118 -12.43 -11.54 -19.85
C GLU A 118 -13.97 -11.67 -19.74
N LYS A 119 -14.62 -12.05 -20.81
CA LYS A 119 -16.06 -12.25 -20.88
C LYS A 119 -16.34 -13.71 -21.27
N ASP A 120 -17.43 -14.27 -20.75
CA ASP A 120 -17.90 -15.59 -21.13
C ASP A 120 -18.63 -15.56 -22.50
N GLU A 121 -19.14 -16.72 -22.93
CA GLU A 121 -19.86 -16.88 -24.21
C GLU A 121 -21.15 -16.06 -24.28
N THR A 122 -21.70 -15.64 -23.13
CA THR A 122 -22.91 -14.80 -23.06
C THR A 122 -22.59 -13.32 -23.10
N GLY A 123 -21.30 -12.95 -23.00
CA GLY A 123 -20.83 -11.58 -22.91
C GLY A 123 -20.79 -11.01 -21.49
N GLU A 124 -21.10 -11.82 -20.48
CA GLU A 124 -20.96 -11.46 -19.08
C GLU A 124 -19.50 -11.59 -18.59
N PHE A 125 -19.15 -10.97 -17.46
CA PHE A 125 -17.81 -11.06 -16.90
C PHE A 125 -17.45 -12.49 -16.50
N ALA A 126 -16.32 -13.00 -16.97
CA ALA A 126 -15.77 -14.29 -16.54
C ALA A 126 -15.23 -14.16 -15.12
N VAL A 127 -15.96 -14.71 -14.14
CA VAL A 127 -15.62 -14.60 -12.71
C VAL A 127 -14.87 -15.84 -12.27
N LYS A 128 -13.67 -15.65 -11.66
CA LYS A 128 -12.87 -16.75 -11.10
C LYS A 128 -12.83 -16.64 -9.58
N LYS A 129 -13.15 -17.72 -8.88
CA LYS A 129 -13.04 -17.82 -7.44
C LYS A 129 -11.59 -18.10 -7.07
N VAL A 130 -10.97 -17.22 -6.27
CA VAL A 130 -9.58 -17.39 -5.81
C VAL A 130 -9.48 -17.66 -4.33
N HIS A 131 -10.52 -17.36 -3.58
CA HIS A 131 -10.56 -17.52 -2.13
C HIS A 131 -11.62 -18.55 -1.76
N HIS A 132 -11.35 -19.40 -0.75
CA HIS A 132 -12.32 -20.39 -0.28
C HIS A 132 -13.60 -19.73 0.28
N MET A 133 -13.55 -18.48 0.70
CA MET A 133 -14.65 -17.73 1.28
C MET A 133 -15.43 -16.86 0.27
N GLY A 134 -14.99 -16.72 -0.97
CA GLY A 134 -15.79 -16.03 -1.98
C GLY A 134 -15.23 -14.74 -2.56
N ALA A 135 -13.99 -14.34 -2.24
CA ALA A 135 -13.35 -13.25 -2.99
C ALA A 135 -13.12 -13.67 -4.44
N TYR A 136 -13.57 -12.84 -5.37
CA TYR A 136 -13.57 -13.17 -6.79
C TYR A 136 -12.60 -12.29 -7.56
N VAL A 137 -12.06 -12.85 -8.66
CA VAL A 137 -11.19 -12.14 -9.58
C VAL A 137 -11.84 -12.05 -10.95
N LEU A 138 -11.76 -10.87 -11.54
CA LEU A 138 -12.04 -10.66 -12.96
C LEU A 138 -10.69 -10.65 -13.70
N PRO A 139 -10.42 -11.64 -14.59
CA PRO A 139 -9.22 -11.64 -15.39
C PRO A 139 -9.17 -10.44 -16.34
N MET A 140 -7.97 -9.90 -16.53
CA MET A 140 -7.69 -8.72 -17.34
C MET A 140 -6.64 -9.07 -18.40
N PRO A 141 -7.01 -9.59 -19.57
CA PRO A 141 -6.06 -10.04 -20.58
C PRO A 141 -5.13 -8.93 -21.11
N GLU A 142 -5.57 -7.68 -21.03
CA GLU A 142 -4.77 -6.50 -21.42
C GLU A 142 -4.47 -5.58 -20.21
N GLY A 143 -4.19 -6.15 -19.04
CA GLY A 143 -3.97 -5.39 -17.82
C GLY A 143 -2.85 -4.36 -17.91
N HIS A 144 -1.85 -4.57 -18.78
CA HIS A 144 -0.79 -3.63 -19.10
C HIS A 144 -1.29 -2.30 -19.73
N ASP A 145 -2.50 -2.28 -20.27
CA ASP A 145 -3.09 -1.09 -20.90
C ASP A 145 -3.89 -0.19 -19.95
N VAL A 146 -4.16 -0.65 -18.74
CA VAL A 146 -4.96 0.10 -17.75
C VAL A 146 -4.43 1.53 -17.57
N LYS A 147 -3.11 1.72 -17.44
CA LYS A 147 -2.51 3.05 -17.31
C LYS A 147 -2.73 3.93 -18.53
N LYS A 148 -2.73 3.36 -19.73
CA LYS A 148 -3.03 4.09 -20.99
C LYS A 148 -4.49 4.55 -21.01
N VAL A 149 -5.40 3.69 -20.56
CA VAL A 149 -6.83 4.02 -20.46
C VAL A 149 -7.04 5.16 -19.46
N LEU A 150 -6.51 5.05 -18.24
CA LEU A 150 -6.63 6.08 -17.21
C LEU A 150 -6.04 7.42 -17.67
N TYR A 151 -4.89 7.41 -18.34
CA TYR A 151 -4.30 8.65 -18.86
C TYR A 151 -5.19 9.31 -19.93
N ARG A 152 -5.80 8.53 -20.82
CA ARG A 152 -6.77 9.06 -21.81
C ARG A 152 -7.98 9.69 -21.11
N GLN A 153 -8.50 9.06 -20.05
CA GLN A 153 -9.64 9.58 -19.30
C GLN A 153 -9.29 10.87 -18.53
N LEU A 154 -8.09 10.96 -17.95
CA LEU A 154 -7.60 12.21 -17.34
C LEU A 154 -7.56 13.36 -18.35
N LYS A 155 -7.07 13.11 -19.56
CA LYS A 155 -7.03 14.12 -20.63
C LYS A 155 -8.44 14.53 -21.10
N ARG A 156 -9.36 13.56 -21.24
CA ARG A 156 -10.77 13.84 -21.58
C ARG A 156 -11.48 14.67 -20.51
N ALA A 157 -11.19 14.40 -19.24
CA ALA A 157 -11.71 15.16 -18.12
C ALA A 157 -11.02 16.51 -17.91
N GLN A 158 -10.03 16.86 -18.73
CA GLN A 158 -9.26 18.12 -18.65
C GLN A 158 -8.56 18.31 -17.28
N VAL A 159 -8.16 17.23 -16.62
CA VAL A 159 -7.35 17.27 -15.40
C VAL A 159 -5.96 17.81 -15.75
N LYS A 160 -5.49 18.81 -14.98
CA LYS A 160 -4.10 19.24 -15.07
C LYS A 160 -3.18 18.23 -14.41
N ILE A 161 -2.07 17.91 -15.06
CA ILE A 161 -1.12 16.89 -14.58
C ILE A 161 0.26 17.51 -14.46
N ASN A 162 0.86 17.43 -13.28
CA ASN A 162 2.25 17.77 -13.04
C ASN A 162 3.01 16.51 -12.59
N ASN A 163 3.88 16.02 -13.45
CA ASN A 163 4.79 14.91 -13.13
C ASN A 163 6.08 15.44 -12.52
N ARG A 164 6.81 14.58 -11.84
CA ARG A 164 8.12 14.85 -11.23
C ARG A 164 8.07 15.75 -9.99
N ILE A 165 6.89 15.97 -9.44
CA ILE A 165 6.73 16.76 -8.22
C ILE A 165 6.69 15.83 -7.00
N VAL A 166 7.69 15.94 -6.15
CA VAL A 166 7.75 15.30 -4.83
C VAL A 166 7.00 16.17 -3.85
N THR A 167 5.87 15.69 -3.36
CA THR A 167 5.08 16.40 -2.35
C THR A 167 5.65 16.11 -0.97
N THR A 168 5.86 17.13 -0.16
CA THR A 168 6.57 17.00 1.12
C THR A 168 5.77 17.45 2.33
N LYS A 169 4.81 18.37 2.16
CA LYS A 169 4.03 18.90 3.27
C LYS A 169 2.63 19.35 2.84
N LEU A 170 1.67 19.14 3.72
CA LEU A 170 0.34 19.73 3.66
C LEU A 170 0.29 20.95 4.58
N LEU A 171 -0.30 22.06 4.10
CA LEU A 171 -0.54 23.25 4.90
C LEU A 171 -1.99 23.28 5.39
N LYS A 172 -2.20 23.87 6.55
CA LYS A 172 -3.52 24.06 7.14
C LYS A 172 -3.78 25.54 7.45
N SER A 173 -5.03 25.94 7.30
CA SER A 173 -5.50 27.21 7.81
C SER A 173 -5.52 27.25 9.34
N ASP A 174 -5.70 28.41 9.93
CA ASP A 174 -5.86 28.59 11.38
C ASP A 174 -7.05 27.80 11.95
N GLN A 175 -8.02 27.42 11.09
CA GLN A 175 -9.16 26.58 11.46
C GLN A 175 -8.84 25.06 11.36
N GLY A 176 -7.60 24.69 11.01
CA GLY A 176 -7.13 23.31 10.90
C GLY A 176 -7.56 22.59 9.61
N ALA A 177 -8.21 23.25 8.67
CA ALA A 177 -8.55 22.68 7.36
C ALA A 177 -7.37 22.77 6.39
N ILE A 178 -7.28 21.84 5.44
CA ILE A 178 -6.27 21.91 4.37
C ILE A 178 -6.47 23.19 3.54
N ASN A 179 -5.37 23.92 3.30
CA ASN A 179 -5.36 25.09 2.44
C ASN A 179 -4.16 25.15 1.47
N GLY A 180 -3.22 24.21 1.56
CA GLY A 180 -2.08 24.18 0.64
C GLY A 180 -1.28 22.88 0.64
N VAL A 181 -0.47 22.75 -0.40
CA VAL A 181 0.43 21.61 -0.63
C VAL A 181 1.80 22.14 -1.05
N LEU A 182 2.86 21.64 -0.44
CA LEU A 182 4.23 21.99 -0.77
C LEU A 182 4.96 20.80 -1.39
N GLY A 183 5.87 21.10 -2.30
CA GLY A 183 6.70 20.08 -2.94
C GLY A 183 7.80 20.69 -3.80
N PHE A 184 8.56 19.85 -4.49
CA PHE A 184 9.58 20.29 -5.42
C PHE A 184 9.70 19.36 -6.63
N ASP A 185 10.18 19.90 -7.73
CA ASP A 185 10.45 19.11 -8.93
C ASP A 185 11.78 18.35 -8.78
N CYS A 186 11.74 17.01 -8.87
CA CYS A 186 12.92 16.16 -8.71
C CYS A 186 13.89 16.21 -9.93
N ARG A 187 13.61 17.02 -10.95
CA ARG A 187 14.47 17.23 -12.11
C ARG A 187 15.06 18.62 -12.15
N THR A 188 14.23 19.66 -12.00
CA THR A 188 14.66 21.06 -12.05
C THR A 188 15.07 21.59 -10.68
N GLY A 189 14.52 21.03 -9.61
CA GLY A 189 14.70 21.51 -8.24
C GLY A 189 13.75 22.66 -7.88
N ASP A 190 12.86 23.10 -8.75
CA ASP A 190 11.93 24.19 -8.47
C ASP A 190 11.00 23.83 -7.29
N PHE A 191 10.76 24.81 -6.43
CA PHE A 191 9.86 24.68 -5.29
C PHE A 191 8.44 25.05 -5.67
N TYR A 192 7.47 24.24 -5.26
CA TYR A 192 6.06 24.46 -5.54
C TYR A 192 5.28 24.79 -4.28
N VAL A 193 4.57 25.89 -4.30
CA VAL A 193 3.58 26.31 -3.32
C VAL A 193 2.22 26.27 -4.01
N ILE A 194 1.37 25.34 -3.62
CA ILE A 194 0.08 25.12 -4.28
C ILE A 194 -1.04 25.39 -3.29
N LYS A 195 -1.73 26.50 -3.48
CA LYS A 195 -2.93 26.85 -2.72
C LYS A 195 -4.09 25.94 -3.17
N THR A 196 -4.86 25.41 -2.23
CA THR A 196 -5.98 24.51 -2.54
C THR A 196 -7.01 24.49 -1.42
N LYS A 197 -8.26 24.15 -1.74
CA LYS A 197 -9.34 23.97 -0.75
C LYS A 197 -9.42 22.54 -0.23
N ALA A 198 -8.93 21.56 -1.02
CA ALA A 198 -8.88 20.16 -0.62
C ALA A 198 -7.69 19.43 -1.22
N ALA A 199 -7.14 18.45 -0.48
CA ALA A 199 -6.12 17.53 -0.94
C ALA A 199 -6.60 16.08 -0.82
N ILE A 200 -6.29 15.26 -1.85
CA ILE A 200 -6.60 13.84 -1.88
C ILE A 200 -5.29 13.05 -1.93
N LEU A 201 -4.98 12.33 -0.85
CA LEU A 201 -3.79 11.49 -0.76
C LEU A 201 -4.04 10.14 -1.43
N CYS A 202 -3.28 9.85 -2.49
CA CYS A 202 -3.33 8.62 -3.28
C CYS A 202 -1.91 8.07 -3.51
N CYS A 203 -1.04 8.15 -2.48
CA CYS A 203 0.40 7.88 -2.60
C CYS A 203 0.75 6.39 -2.54
N GLY A 204 -0.23 5.51 -2.35
CA GLY A 204 -0.02 4.06 -2.26
C GLY A 204 0.61 3.62 -0.94
N ALA A 205 1.23 2.45 -0.93
CA ALA A 205 1.82 1.79 0.24
C ALA A 205 3.08 2.51 0.77
N ALA A 206 3.52 2.13 1.98
CA ALA A 206 4.89 2.35 2.46
C ALA A 206 5.70 1.07 2.26
N GLY A 207 5.97 0.73 1.00
CA GLY A 207 6.59 -0.54 0.60
C GLY A 207 8.10 -0.61 0.85
N ARG A 208 8.77 0.53 0.98
CA ARG A 208 10.20 0.62 1.28
C ARG A 208 10.47 0.78 2.78
N LEU A 209 9.64 0.17 3.64
CA LEU A 209 9.84 0.21 5.09
C LEU A 209 10.96 -0.77 5.51
N GLY A 210 10.79 -2.07 5.26
CA GLY A 210 11.84 -3.08 5.45
C GLY A 210 12.76 -3.19 4.23
N LEU A 211 13.96 -3.77 4.42
CA LEU A 211 14.89 -4.12 3.35
C LEU A 211 14.52 -5.51 2.81
N PRO A 212 14.36 -5.68 1.48
CA PRO A 212 14.07 -6.99 0.91
C PRO A 212 15.24 -7.97 1.10
N ALA A 213 14.95 -9.28 1.10
CA ALA A 213 15.95 -10.33 1.29
C ALA A 213 17.07 -10.29 0.23
N SER A 214 16.78 -9.80 -0.98
CA SER A 214 17.77 -9.58 -2.04
C SER A 214 18.82 -8.50 -1.70
N GLY A 215 18.57 -7.67 -0.68
CA GLY A 215 19.41 -6.51 -0.35
C GLY A 215 19.36 -5.37 -1.37
N TYR A 216 18.58 -5.50 -2.44
CA TYR A 216 18.45 -4.47 -3.46
C TYR A 216 17.63 -3.29 -2.95
N LEU A 217 18.25 -2.12 -2.81
CA LEU A 217 17.66 -0.96 -2.15
C LEU A 217 16.35 -0.49 -2.82
N MET A 218 16.22 -0.62 -4.13
CA MET A 218 14.99 -0.31 -4.86
C MET A 218 14.06 -1.52 -5.03
N GLY A 219 14.43 -2.67 -4.46
CA GLY A 219 13.57 -3.85 -4.39
C GLY A 219 12.46 -3.63 -3.37
N THR A 220 11.25 -4.01 -3.74
CA THR A 220 10.08 -4.06 -2.86
C THR A 220 8.99 -4.87 -3.54
N TYR A 221 8.13 -5.48 -2.74
CA TYR A 221 6.90 -6.10 -3.24
C TYR A 221 6.03 -5.09 -3.99
N GLU A 222 5.95 -3.87 -3.45
CA GLU A 222 5.21 -2.75 -4.01
C GLU A 222 6.00 -1.98 -5.08
N ASN A 223 5.56 -0.79 -5.43
CA ASN A 223 6.29 0.06 -6.36
C ASN A 223 7.53 0.70 -5.71
N PRO A 224 8.69 0.74 -6.38
CA PRO A 224 9.91 1.35 -5.83
C PRO A 224 9.78 2.81 -5.40
N THR A 225 8.79 3.55 -5.90
CA THR A 225 8.54 4.94 -5.49
C THR A 225 7.77 5.06 -4.17
N ASN A 226 7.28 3.95 -3.60
CA ASN A 226 6.46 3.91 -2.40
C ASN A 226 7.29 4.01 -1.12
N ALA A 227 7.78 5.20 -0.81
CA ALA A 227 8.54 5.48 0.42
C ALA A 227 7.65 5.63 1.68
N GLY A 228 6.35 5.88 1.50
CA GLY A 228 5.41 6.19 2.58
C GLY A 228 5.04 7.67 2.69
N ASP A 229 5.29 8.44 1.61
CA ASP A 229 5.10 9.90 1.58
C ASP A 229 3.72 10.32 2.11
N GLY A 230 2.65 9.61 1.71
CA GLY A 230 1.30 9.92 2.15
C GLY A 230 1.06 9.68 3.63
N TYR A 231 1.66 8.63 4.21
CA TYR A 231 1.57 8.35 5.65
C TYR A 231 2.26 9.46 6.46
N ALA A 232 3.47 9.86 6.07
CA ALA A 232 4.21 10.93 6.74
C ALA A 232 3.47 12.27 6.61
N MET A 233 2.97 12.62 5.42
CA MET A 233 2.19 13.85 5.22
C MET A 233 0.91 13.86 6.06
N ALA A 234 0.16 12.76 6.10
CA ALA A 234 -1.04 12.63 6.92
C ALA A 234 -0.72 12.80 8.42
N TYR A 235 0.33 12.11 8.90
CA TYR A 235 0.80 12.23 10.28
C TYR A 235 1.21 13.66 10.64
N HIS A 236 2.03 14.30 9.80
CA HIS A 236 2.48 15.67 10.06
C HIS A 236 1.35 16.70 9.99
N ALA A 237 0.30 16.44 9.22
CA ALA A 237 -0.93 17.25 9.22
C ALA A 237 -1.80 17.01 10.47
N GLY A 238 -1.52 15.98 11.28
CA GLY A 238 -2.27 15.61 12.47
C GLY A 238 -3.45 14.68 12.20
N ALA A 239 -3.52 14.04 11.02
CA ALA A 239 -4.52 13.04 10.72
C ALA A 239 -4.34 11.77 11.57
N GLU A 240 -5.44 11.08 11.84
CA GLU A 240 -5.42 9.78 12.51
C GLU A 240 -4.96 8.69 11.54
N LEU A 241 -4.01 7.86 11.98
CA LEU A 241 -3.59 6.63 11.30
C LEU A 241 -3.97 5.44 12.16
N SER A 242 -4.31 4.33 11.54
CA SER A 242 -4.87 3.16 12.21
C SER A 242 -4.04 1.91 11.96
N ASN A 243 -3.88 1.10 13.03
CA ASN A 243 -3.32 -0.25 13.00
C ASN A 243 -1.95 -0.35 12.29
N LEU A 244 -1.07 0.63 12.47
CA LEU A 244 0.26 0.64 11.83
C LEU A 244 1.20 -0.46 12.36
N GLU A 245 0.79 -1.22 13.35
CA GLU A 245 1.43 -2.45 13.80
C GLU A 245 1.09 -3.66 12.92
N CYS A 246 -0.01 -3.61 12.14
CA CYS A 246 -0.44 -4.65 11.22
C CYS A 246 0.30 -4.48 9.89
N PHE A 247 1.42 -5.18 9.73
CA PHE A 247 2.25 -5.06 8.54
C PHE A 247 1.69 -5.86 7.37
N GLN A 248 1.90 -5.36 6.16
CA GLN A 248 1.81 -6.19 4.97
C GLN A 248 3.07 -7.06 4.88
N ILE A 249 2.87 -8.38 4.74
CA ILE A 249 3.91 -9.39 4.53
C ILE A 249 3.36 -10.39 3.51
N ASN A 250 4.14 -10.73 2.48
CA ASN A 250 3.69 -11.56 1.38
C ASN A 250 4.69 -12.67 1.06
N PRO A 251 4.26 -13.80 0.46
CA PRO A 251 5.16 -14.77 -0.11
C PRO A 251 5.70 -14.26 -1.45
N LEU A 252 7.01 -14.19 -1.58
CA LEU A 252 7.73 -13.79 -2.78
C LEU A 252 8.46 -14.98 -3.39
N ILE A 253 8.68 -14.92 -4.71
CA ILE A 253 9.67 -15.78 -5.35
C ILE A 253 11.06 -15.35 -4.86
N LYS A 254 11.84 -16.31 -4.41
CA LYS A 254 13.18 -16.04 -3.88
C LYS A 254 14.05 -15.30 -4.91
N ASP A 255 14.71 -14.25 -4.46
CA ASP A 255 15.60 -13.39 -5.24
C ASP A 255 14.97 -12.63 -6.43
N TYR A 256 13.65 -12.71 -6.60
CA TYR A 256 12.97 -12.04 -7.72
C TYR A 256 12.32 -10.69 -7.33
N ASN A 257 12.07 -10.43 -6.05
CA ASN A 257 11.31 -9.26 -5.57
C ASN A 257 9.92 -9.11 -6.22
N GLY A 258 9.27 -10.24 -6.50
CA GLY A 258 7.94 -10.27 -7.10
C GLY A 258 7.06 -11.32 -6.43
N PRO A 259 5.74 -11.15 -6.50
CA PRO A 259 4.80 -12.05 -5.83
C PRO A 259 4.90 -13.47 -6.37
N ALA A 260 4.64 -14.45 -5.50
CA ALA A 260 4.49 -15.84 -5.91
C ALA A 260 3.25 -16.07 -6.79
N CYS A 261 2.25 -15.19 -6.68
CA CYS A 261 0.99 -15.21 -7.42
C CYS A 261 0.16 -16.48 -7.17
N ALA A 262 0.06 -16.91 -5.91
CA ALA A 262 -0.76 -18.05 -5.51
C ALA A 262 -2.24 -17.89 -5.92
N TYR A 263 -2.73 -16.66 -6.06
CA TYR A 263 -4.08 -16.37 -6.55
C TYR A 263 -4.29 -16.73 -8.04
N VAL A 264 -3.22 -16.92 -8.81
CA VAL A 264 -3.28 -17.45 -10.18
C VAL A 264 -3.11 -18.97 -10.16
N THR A 265 -2.10 -19.47 -9.45
CA THR A 265 -1.73 -20.88 -9.47
C THR A 265 -2.68 -21.75 -8.63
N GLY A 266 -3.18 -21.25 -7.49
CA GLY A 266 -4.08 -21.99 -6.61
C GLY A 266 -5.37 -22.47 -7.28
N PRO A 267 -6.14 -21.59 -7.97
CA PRO A 267 -7.34 -22.02 -8.72
C PRO A 267 -7.07 -23.03 -9.83
N LEU A 268 -5.83 -23.10 -10.31
CA LEU A 268 -5.38 -24.05 -11.33
C LEU A 268 -4.79 -25.33 -10.74
N GLY A 269 -4.82 -25.48 -9.40
CA GLY A 269 -4.38 -26.68 -8.68
C GLY A 269 -2.95 -26.64 -8.12
N GLY A 270 -2.25 -25.50 -8.25
CA GLY A 270 -0.98 -25.26 -7.57
C GLY A 270 -1.18 -25.04 -6.07
N TYR A 271 -0.16 -25.30 -5.27
CA TYR A 271 -0.21 -25.12 -3.81
C TYR A 271 1.15 -24.81 -3.20
N THR A 272 1.11 -24.32 -1.96
CA THR A 272 2.30 -24.09 -1.14
C THR A 272 2.78 -25.39 -0.51
N ALA A 273 4.06 -25.74 -0.70
CA ALA A 273 4.67 -26.97 -0.24
C ALA A 273 5.94 -26.72 0.59
N ASN A 274 6.27 -27.67 1.48
CA ASN A 274 7.54 -27.70 2.20
C ASN A 274 8.67 -28.31 1.33
N SER A 275 9.87 -28.49 1.91
CA SER A 275 11.05 -29.06 1.23
C SER A 275 10.85 -30.51 0.77
N LYS A 276 9.86 -31.23 1.29
CA LYS A 276 9.49 -32.57 0.88
C LYS A 276 8.42 -32.61 -0.22
N GLY A 277 7.95 -31.44 -0.68
CA GLY A 277 6.84 -31.31 -1.63
C GLY A 277 5.46 -31.58 -1.00
N GLU A 278 5.37 -31.66 0.33
CA GLU A 278 4.12 -31.86 1.04
C GLU A 278 3.36 -30.55 1.24
N ARG A 279 2.07 -30.55 0.92
CA ARG A 279 1.18 -29.42 1.25
C ARG A 279 0.97 -29.38 2.77
N PHE A 280 1.16 -28.22 3.39
CA PHE A 280 1.02 -28.04 4.84
C PHE A 280 -0.06 -27.04 5.23
N ILE A 281 -0.64 -26.32 4.28
CA ILE A 281 -1.64 -25.28 4.48
C ILE A 281 -2.78 -25.44 3.46
N GLU A 282 -4.03 -25.27 3.90
CA GLU A 282 -5.20 -25.41 3.03
C GLU A 282 -5.53 -24.13 2.23
N CYS A 283 -5.03 -22.98 2.68
CA CYS A 283 -5.25 -21.69 2.04
C CYS A 283 -3.96 -21.14 1.46
N ASP A 284 -3.92 -20.98 0.17
CA ASP A 284 -2.79 -20.36 -0.55
C ASP A 284 -3.02 -18.87 -0.84
N TYR A 285 -4.10 -18.28 -0.28
CA TYR A 285 -4.40 -16.87 -0.41
C TYR A 285 -3.77 -16.06 0.72
N TRP A 286 -3.27 -14.88 0.39
CA TRP A 286 -2.51 -14.04 1.30
C TRP A 286 -3.31 -13.54 2.49
N SER A 287 -2.96 -14.03 3.65
CA SER A 287 -3.43 -13.54 4.93
C SER A 287 -2.30 -13.58 5.94
N GLY A 288 -2.44 -12.84 7.01
CA GLY A 288 -1.45 -12.92 8.10
C GLY A 288 -1.35 -14.31 8.70
N GLN A 289 -2.46 -15.06 8.73
CA GLN A 289 -2.46 -16.44 9.22
C GLN A 289 -1.72 -17.38 8.27
N MET A 290 -1.91 -17.27 6.96
CA MET A 290 -1.12 -18.04 5.98
C MET A 290 0.37 -17.74 6.13
N MET A 291 0.74 -16.49 6.30
CA MET A 291 2.13 -16.09 6.50
C MET A 291 2.70 -16.60 7.84
N TRP A 292 1.86 -16.76 8.86
CA TRP A 292 2.27 -17.36 10.12
C TRP A 292 2.61 -18.83 9.95
N GLU A 293 1.77 -19.61 9.26
CA GLU A 293 2.04 -21.02 8.95
C GLU A 293 3.29 -21.17 8.07
N PHE A 294 3.47 -20.28 7.10
CA PHE A 294 4.68 -20.23 6.28
C PHE A 294 5.94 -20.02 7.14
N TYR A 295 5.89 -19.04 8.06
CA TYR A 295 6.97 -18.77 9.00
C TYR A 295 7.27 -20.00 9.90
N GLN A 296 6.23 -20.62 10.45
CA GLN A 296 6.39 -21.82 11.29
C GLN A 296 7.00 -23.00 10.53
N GLU A 297 6.64 -23.18 9.26
CA GLU A 297 7.22 -24.25 8.45
C GLU A 297 8.71 -24.02 8.19
N LEU A 298 9.14 -22.77 7.99
CA LEU A 298 10.57 -22.42 7.91
C LEU A 298 11.30 -22.71 9.22
N GLU A 299 10.75 -22.32 10.37
CA GLU A 299 11.36 -22.50 11.69
C GLU A 299 11.38 -23.97 12.14
N SER A 300 10.46 -24.81 11.64
CA SER A 300 10.39 -26.23 11.98
C SER A 300 11.52 -27.08 11.38
N GLY A 301 12.33 -26.50 10.50
CA GLY A 301 13.35 -27.22 9.74
C GLY A 301 12.82 -27.97 8.50
N HIS A 302 11.55 -27.80 8.15
CA HIS A 302 10.95 -28.35 6.92
C HIS A 302 11.05 -27.37 5.73
N GLY A 303 11.63 -26.17 5.95
CA GLY A 303 11.96 -25.25 4.87
C GLY A 303 13.07 -25.80 3.95
N PRO A 304 13.29 -25.15 2.79
CA PRO A 304 12.57 -23.98 2.29
C PRO A 304 11.11 -24.29 1.89
N VAL A 305 10.33 -23.24 1.71
CA VAL A 305 8.94 -23.32 1.25
C VAL A 305 8.86 -23.01 -0.24
N PHE A 306 7.99 -23.72 -0.94
CA PHE A 306 7.90 -23.69 -2.39
C PHE A 306 6.47 -23.45 -2.87
N LEU A 307 6.35 -22.81 -4.03
CA LEU A 307 5.18 -22.91 -4.89
C LEU A 307 5.34 -24.18 -5.74
N LYS A 308 4.39 -25.11 -5.61
CA LYS A 308 4.39 -26.40 -6.32
C LYS A 308 3.33 -26.41 -7.41
N VAL A 309 3.76 -26.59 -8.64
CA VAL A 309 2.93 -26.69 -9.85
C VAL A 309 3.36 -27.83 -10.78
N ASP A 310 4.47 -28.51 -10.49
CA ASP A 310 5.10 -29.55 -11.30
C ASP A 310 4.26 -30.84 -11.45
N HIS A 311 3.20 -30.98 -10.66
CA HIS A 311 2.24 -32.08 -10.74
C HIS A 311 1.05 -31.82 -11.68
N LEU A 312 0.96 -30.62 -12.25
CA LEU A 312 -0.15 -30.19 -13.09
C LEU A 312 0.04 -30.70 -14.53
N ALA A 313 -1.08 -30.80 -15.27
CA ALA A 313 -1.05 -31.12 -16.70
C ALA A 313 -0.32 -30.04 -17.51
N GLU A 314 0.31 -30.44 -18.62
CA GLU A 314 1.09 -29.54 -19.48
C GLU A 314 0.31 -28.30 -19.93
N GLU A 315 -0.96 -28.47 -20.33
CA GLU A 315 -1.83 -27.36 -20.76
C GLU A 315 -2.09 -26.35 -19.64
N THR A 316 -2.19 -26.86 -18.39
CA THR A 316 -2.37 -26.00 -17.21
C THR A 316 -1.08 -25.22 -16.90
N ILE A 317 0.08 -25.85 -17.00
CA ILE A 317 1.37 -25.18 -16.82
C ILE A 317 1.57 -24.10 -17.89
N GLN A 318 1.27 -24.39 -19.16
CA GLN A 318 1.32 -23.41 -20.23
C GLN A 318 0.41 -22.20 -19.94
N THR A 319 -0.81 -22.44 -19.45
CA THR A 319 -1.73 -21.38 -19.04
C THR A 319 -1.14 -20.51 -17.91
N ILE A 320 -0.52 -21.13 -16.90
CA ILE A 320 0.15 -20.41 -15.82
C ILE A 320 1.31 -19.57 -16.37
N GLU A 321 2.13 -20.13 -17.25
CA GLU A 321 3.25 -19.41 -17.86
C GLU A 321 2.76 -18.23 -18.73
N GLU A 322 1.71 -18.40 -19.50
CA GLU A 322 1.13 -17.31 -20.30
C GLU A 322 0.66 -16.16 -19.40
N ILE A 323 -0.07 -16.45 -18.33
CA ILE A 323 -0.53 -15.44 -17.39
C ILE A 323 0.67 -14.76 -16.68
N LEU A 324 1.54 -15.54 -16.08
CA LEU A 324 2.58 -15.02 -15.18
C LEU A 324 3.80 -14.46 -15.93
N HIS A 325 4.20 -15.08 -17.05
CA HIS A 325 5.42 -14.72 -17.79
C HIS A 325 5.17 -13.76 -18.95
N THR A 326 3.92 -13.60 -19.38
CA THR A 326 3.55 -12.74 -20.52
C THR A 326 2.68 -11.56 -20.07
N ASN A 327 1.56 -11.85 -19.40
CA ASN A 327 0.58 -10.83 -19.08
C ASN A 327 0.91 -10.08 -17.79
N GLU A 328 1.29 -10.78 -16.72
CA GLU A 328 1.58 -10.16 -15.41
C GLU A 328 2.96 -9.50 -15.43
N ARG A 329 4.04 -10.28 -15.60
CA ARG A 329 5.41 -9.76 -15.62
C ARG A 329 6.32 -10.52 -16.58
N PRO A 330 6.60 -10.02 -17.77
CA PRO A 330 7.56 -10.67 -18.70
C PRO A 330 8.96 -10.88 -18.11
N SER A 331 9.37 -10.07 -17.13
CA SER A 331 10.64 -10.24 -16.44
C SER A 331 10.72 -11.52 -15.60
N ARG A 332 9.58 -12.08 -15.17
CA ARG A 332 9.52 -13.35 -14.41
C ARG A 332 9.96 -14.53 -15.27
N GLY A 333 9.46 -14.65 -16.49
CA GLY A 333 9.87 -15.70 -17.41
C GLY A 333 11.39 -15.68 -17.64
N ARG A 334 11.96 -14.49 -17.90
CA ARG A 334 13.41 -14.32 -18.07
C ARG A 334 14.21 -14.65 -16.82
N PHE A 335 13.66 -14.37 -15.63
CA PHE A 335 14.29 -14.70 -14.37
C PHE A 335 14.37 -16.22 -14.18
N HIS A 336 13.27 -16.94 -14.44
CA HIS A 336 13.24 -18.40 -14.36
C HIS A 336 14.15 -19.03 -15.40
N GLU A 337 14.09 -18.57 -16.65
CA GLU A 337 14.95 -19.04 -17.75
C GLU A 337 16.44 -18.88 -17.39
N GLY A 338 16.83 -17.69 -16.88
CA GLY A 338 18.21 -17.40 -16.48
C GLY A 338 18.73 -18.23 -15.31
N ARG A 339 17.83 -18.88 -14.54
CA ARG A 339 18.15 -19.78 -13.43
C ARG A 339 17.95 -21.25 -13.79
N GLY A 340 17.49 -21.56 -14.98
CA GLY A 340 17.13 -22.92 -15.40
C GLY A 340 15.92 -23.49 -14.68
N THR A 341 15.07 -22.65 -14.06
CA THR A 341 13.85 -23.11 -13.37
C THR A 341 12.75 -23.39 -14.38
N ASN A 342 12.17 -24.58 -14.32
CA ASN A 342 11.09 -25.02 -15.20
C ASN A 342 9.92 -25.57 -14.38
N TYR A 343 8.76 -24.98 -14.51
CA TYR A 343 7.54 -25.36 -13.78
C TYR A 343 7.12 -26.81 -13.95
N ARG A 344 7.63 -27.52 -14.96
CA ARG A 344 7.34 -28.96 -15.23
C ARG A 344 8.08 -29.91 -14.32
N HIS A 345 9.20 -29.46 -13.72
CA HIS A 345 10.09 -30.33 -12.95
C HIS A 345 10.49 -29.73 -11.62
N ASP A 346 10.38 -28.40 -11.50
CA ASP A 346 10.94 -27.67 -10.38
C ASP A 346 9.83 -27.03 -9.54
N MET A 347 9.94 -27.16 -8.24
CA MET A 347 9.22 -26.31 -7.31
C MET A 347 9.91 -24.95 -7.25
N VAL A 348 9.12 -23.87 -7.16
CA VAL A 348 9.64 -22.50 -7.12
C VAL A 348 9.84 -22.06 -5.68
N GLU A 349 11.10 -21.91 -5.26
CA GLU A 349 11.41 -21.47 -3.89
C GLU A 349 10.85 -20.08 -3.61
N MET A 350 10.21 -19.97 -2.43
CA MET A 350 9.62 -18.73 -1.93
C MET A 350 10.32 -18.27 -0.65
N HIS A 351 10.20 -16.99 -0.34
CA HIS A 351 10.57 -16.41 0.94
C HIS A 351 9.53 -15.40 1.42
N ILE A 352 9.69 -14.94 2.66
CA ILE A 352 8.86 -13.92 3.27
C ILE A 352 9.34 -12.54 2.81
N SER A 353 8.41 -11.68 2.38
CA SER A 353 8.73 -10.32 1.94
C SER A 353 9.22 -9.42 3.09
N GLU A 354 9.77 -8.28 2.73
CA GLU A 354 9.95 -7.15 3.63
C GLU A 354 8.62 -6.69 4.23
N ILE A 355 8.67 -6.06 5.39
CA ILE A 355 7.49 -5.44 6.00
C ILE A 355 7.19 -4.07 5.40
N GLY A 356 5.91 -3.74 5.29
CA GLY A 356 5.42 -2.45 4.80
C GLY A 356 4.05 -2.10 5.35
N PHE A 357 3.56 -0.91 5.04
CA PHE A 357 2.17 -0.51 5.26
C PHE A 357 1.41 -0.58 3.95
N CYS A 358 0.30 -1.29 3.93
CA CYS A 358 -0.58 -1.36 2.76
C CYS A 358 -1.93 -1.96 3.14
N SER A 359 -2.98 -1.20 3.08
CA SER A 359 -4.34 -1.70 3.34
C SER A 359 -4.86 -2.63 2.25
N GLY A 360 -4.17 -2.72 1.12
CA GLY A 360 -4.48 -3.72 0.10
C GLY A 360 -4.42 -5.13 0.64
N HIS A 361 -3.55 -5.41 1.63
CA HIS A 361 -3.35 -6.73 2.24
C HIS A 361 -3.46 -6.74 3.77
N SER A 362 -3.47 -5.58 4.42
CA SER A 362 -3.48 -5.47 5.88
C SER A 362 -4.55 -4.50 6.36
N ALA A 363 -4.60 -4.24 7.67
CA ALA A 363 -5.53 -3.29 8.28
C ALA A 363 -4.90 -1.90 8.51
N SER A 364 -3.65 -1.68 8.09
CA SER A 364 -2.90 -0.44 8.35
C SER A 364 -3.24 0.66 7.35
N GLY A 365 -3.38 1.90 7.80
CA GLY A 365 -3.59 3.03 6.90
C GLY A 365 -3.94 4.33 7.59
N VAL A 366 -4.12 5.38 6.78
CA VAL A 366 -4.75 6.63 7.19
C VAL A 366 -6.23 6.36 7.44
N TRP A 367 -6.73 6.70 8.63
CA TRP A 367 -8.14 6.48 8.97
C TRP A 367 -9.06 7.31 8.09
N VAL A 368 -10.05 6.64 7.51
CA VAL A 368 -11.08 7.26 6.66
C VAL A 368 -12.47 6.75 7.01
N ASN A 369 -13.49 7.53 6.64
CA ASN A 369 -14.89 7.10 6.65
C ASN A 369 -15.32 6.55 5.28
N GLU A 370 -16.61 6.23 5.13
CA GLU A 370 -17.22 5.73 3.89
C GLU A 370 -17.22 6.74 2.72
N LYS A 371 -16.90 8.00 3.00
CA LYS A 371 -16.74 9.07 2.00
C LYS A 371 -15.27 9.33 1.64
N ALA A 372 -14.35 8.51 2.14
CA ALA A 372 -12.90 8.71 2.03
C ALA A 372 -12.36 9.96 2.76
N GLU A 373 -13.13 10.57 3.66
CA GLU A 373 -12.72 11.71 4.49
C GLU A 373 -11.83 11.24 5.62
N THR A 374 -10.73 11.95 5.86
CA THR A 374 -9.86 11.73 7.02
C THR A 374 -10.36 12.52 8.24
N SER A 375 -9.63 12.46 9.36
CA SER A 375 -9.91 13.28 10.55
C SER A 375 -9.60 14.78 10.36
N ILE A 376 -9.02 15.19 9.24
CA ILE A 376 -8.68 16.59 8.92
C ILE A 376 -9.63 17.09 7.83
N LYS A 377 -10.26 18.24 8.06
CA LYS A 377 -11.15 18.88 7.08
C LYS A 377 -10.42 19.18 5.78
N GLY A 378 -11.04 18.84 4.65
CA GLY A 378 -10.46 19.04 3.33
C GLY A 378 -9.35 18.05 2.97
N LEU A 379 -9.07 17.03 3.82
CA LEU A 379 -8.13 15.96 3.54
C LEU A 379 -8.87 14.64 3.32
N TYR A 380 -8.60 14.03 2.17
CA TYR A 380 -9.13 12.73 1.76
C TYR A 380 -7.99 11.73 1.57
N SER A 381 -8.29 10.45 1.69
CA SER A 381 -7.30 9.40 1.39
C SER A 381 -7.94 8.21 0.68
N ALA A 382 -7.25 7.66 -0.32
CA ALA A 382 -7.73 6.53 -1.11
C ALA A 382 -6.59 5.62 -1.58
N GLY A 383 -6.94 4.37 -1.88
CA GLY A 383 -5.99 3.33 -2.28
C GLY A 383 -5.29 2.70 -1.08
N ASP A 384 -4.14 2.10 -1.33
CA ASP A 384 -3.42 1.25 -0.35
C ASP A 384 -2.97 1.97 0.92
N MET A 385 -3.04 3.29 0.96
CA MET A 385 -2.76 4.06 2.17
C MET A 385 -3.98 4.39 3.02
N ALA A 386 -5.21 4.18 2.53
CA ALA A 386 -6.43 4.39 3.31
C ALA A 386 -6.76 3.14 4.13
N ALA A 387 -7.11 3.28 5.41
CA ALA A 387 -7.39 2.17 6.32
C ALA A 387 -8.70 1.42 5.99
N VAL A 388 -8.77 0.86 4.77
CA VAL A 388 -9.85 0.00 4.28
C VAL A 388 -9.23 -1.37 3.98
N PRO A 389 -9.37 -2.36 4.88
CA PRO A 389 -8.68 -3.64 4.74
C PRO A 389 -9.05 -4.38 3.46
N HIS A 390 -8.06 -5.05 2.85
CA HIS A 390 -8.21 -5.85 1.63
C HIS A 390 -8.87 -5.12 0.46
N ASN A 391 -8.62 -3.82 0.34
CA ASN A 391 -9.24 -3.03 -0.73
C ASN A 391 -8.64 -3.32 -2.11
N TYR A 392 -7.38 -3.71 -2.21
CA TYR A 392 -6.65 -4.00 -3.45
C TYR A 392 -6.84 -2.93 -4.53
N MET A 393 -6.69 -3.30 -5.79
CA MET A 393 -6.84 -2.38 -6.90
C MET A 393 -8.28 -1.87 -7.07
N LEU A 394 -9.29 -2.74 -6.93
CA LEU A 394 -10.68 -2.33 -7.07
C LEU A 394 -11.10 -1.36 -5.98
N GLY A 395 -10.64 -1.57 -4.74
CA GLY A 395 -10.85 -0.62 -3.65
C GLY A 395 -10.13 0.70 -3.88
N ALA A 396 -8.93 0.68 -4.45
CA ALA A 396 -8.24 1.91 -4.83
C ALA A 396 -9.05 2.73 -5.85
N PHE A 397 -9.65 2.09 -6.86
CA PHE A 397 -10.58 2.76 -7.77
C PHE A 397 -11.82 3.28 -7.06
N THR A 398 -12.47 2.44 -6.26
CA THR A 398 -13.74 2.78 -5.60
C THR A 398 -13.57 3.91 -4.59
N TYR A 399 -12.55 3.84 -3.73
CA TYR A 399 -12.25 4.92 -2.79
C TYR A 399 -11.72 6.18 -3.48
N GLY A 400 -10.98 6.04 -4.58
CA GLY A 400 -10.65 7.16 -5.44
C GLY A 400 -11.90 7.87 -5.98
N TRP A 401 -12.93 7.10 -6.38
CA TRP A 401 -14.23 7.66 -6.78
C TRP A 401 -14.88 8.43 -5.63
N PHE A 402 -14.97 7.83 -4.43
CA PHE A 402 -15.56 8.49 -3.27
C PHE A 402 -14.82 9.77 -2.91
N ALA A 403 -13.50 9.73 -2.83
CA ALA A 403 -12.67 10.89 -2.52
C ALA A 403 -12.89 12.03 -3.53
N GLY A 404 -12.91 11.72 -4.83
CA GLY A 404 -13.12 12.73 -5.87
C GLY A 404 -14.47 13.42 -5.80
N VAL A 405 -15.56 12.64 -5.64
CA VAL A 405 -16.92 13.18 -5.55
C VAL A 405 -17.09 14.01 -4.27
N ASN A 406 -16.69 13.47 -3.11
CA ASN A 406 -16.88 14.16 -1.84
C ASN A 406 -15.98 15.40 -1.69
N ALA A 407 -14.75 15.37 -2.23
CA ALA A 407 -13.92 16.56 -2.31
C ALA A 407 -14.56 17.65 -3.20
N ALA A 408 -15.18 17.28 -4.34
CA ALA A 408 -15.86 18.21 -5.22
C ALA A 408 -17.06 18.88 -4.53
N HIS A 409 -17.83 18.14 -3.73
CA HIS A 409 -18.91 18.72 -2.92
C HIS A 409 -18.37 19.64 -1.82
N TYR A 410 -17.33 19.21 -1.10
CA TYR A 410 -16.74 19.98 -0.02
C TYR A 410 -16.23 21.35 -0.47
N VAL A 411 -15.48 21.41 -1.57
CA VAL A 411 -14.86 22.68 -2.03
C VAL A 411 -15.87 23.72 -2.54
N ALA A 412 -17.12 23.32 -2.82
CA ALA A 412 -18.17 24.23 -3.27
C ALA A 412 -18.52 25.27 -2.21
N ASP A 413 -18.42 24.91 -0.92
CA ASP A 413 -18.82 25.76 0.21
C ASP A 413 -17.61 26.30 1.00
N VAL A 414 -16.37 26.04 0.55
CA VAL A 414 -15.15 26.43 1.26
C VAL A 414 -14.59 27.73 0.69
N LEU A 415 -14.38 28.68 1.57
CA LEU A 415 -13.69 29.92 1.24
C LEU A 415 -12.17 29.70 1.25
N GLU A 416 -11.49 30.40 0.36
CA GLU A 416 -10.04 30.44 0.35
C GLU A 416 -9.48 31.11 1.60
N THR A 417 -8.36 30.61 2.07
CA THR A 417 -7.62 31.15 3.22
C THR A 417 -6.18 31.46 2.83
N GLU A 418 -5.55 32.36 3.55
CA GLU A 418 -4.14 32.68 3.34
C GLU A 418 -3.22 31.54 3.79
N LEU A 419 -2.10 31.40 3.09
CA LEU A 419 -1.08 30.41 3.41
C LEU A 419 -0.12 30.93 4.48
N ASN A 420 0.32 30.04 5.37
CA ASN A 420 1.33 30.36 6.37
C ASN A 420 2.72 30.48 5.73
N GLN A 421 3.19 31.71 5.50
CA GLN A 421 4.49 31.97 4.86
C GLN A 421 5.66 31.45 5.69
N GLN A 422 5.58 31.46 7.01
CA GLN A 422 6.62 30.92 7.87
C GLN A 422 6.80 29.40 7.66
N GLU A 423 5.70 28.67 7.58
CA GLU A 423 5.75 27.22 7.31
C GLU A 423 6.29 26.93 5.91
N ILE A 424 5.99 27.74 4.91
CA ILE A 424 6.52 27.62 3.55
C ILE A 424 8.04 27.77 3.56
N GLU A 425 8.56 28.83 4.18
CA GLU A 425 10.01 29.08 4.24
C GLU A 425 10.76 28.01 5.07
N GLN A 426 10.19 27.57 6.18
CA GLN A 426 10.74 26.48 6.98
C GLN A 426 10.85 25.19 6.18
N GLU A 427 9.79 24.81 5.45
CA GLU A 427 9.80 23.59 4.63
C GLU A 427 10.78 23.71 3.47
N LYS A 428 10.84 24.85 2.80
CA LYS A 428 11.81 25.14 1.75
C LYS A 428 13.24 25.01 2.26
N ALA A 429 13.56 25.61 3.39
CA ALA A 429 14.88 25.50 4.02
C ALA A 429 15.21 24.05 4.37
N ARG A 430 14.26 23.29 4.92
CA ARG A 430 14.43 21.88 5.27
C ARG A 430 14.76 21.02 4.05
N ILE A 431 14.01 21.19 2.96
CA ILE A 431 14.19 20.39 1.74
C ILE A 431 15.54 20.65 1.08
N TYR A 432 15.95 21.92 0.97
CA TYR A 432 17.17 22.28 0.24
C TYR A 432 18.44 22.23 1.12
N ALA A 433 18.35 21.98 2.41
CA ALA A 433 19.50 21.86 3.29
C ALA A 433 20.57 20.86 2.79
N PRO A 434 20.25 19.69 2.20
CA PRO A 434 21.26 18.80 1.64
C PRO A 434 22.12 19.40 0.52
N LEU A 435 21.59 20.33 -0.27
CA LEU A 435 22.33 20.99 -1.37
C LEU A 435 23.39 21.99 -0.87
N SER A 436 23.24 22.48 0.36
CA SER A 436 24.20 23.43 0.95
C SER A 436 25.43 22.75 1.55
N ARG A 437 25.46 21.41 1.65
CA ARG A 437 26.55 20.64 2.24
C ARG A 437 27.54 20.23 1.17
N GLN A 438 28.79 20.63 1.32
CA GLN A 438 29.87 20.23 0.41
C GLN A 438 30.28 18.76 0.61
N GLU A 439 30.24 18.30 1.83
CA GLU A 439 30.50 16.90 2.23
C GLU A 439 29.34 16.38 3.07
N GLY A 440 29.04 15.10 2.96
CA GLY A 440 27.99 14.48 3.73
C GLY A 440 27.77 13.01 3.36
N LEU A 441 26.76 12.41 3.99
CA LEU A 441 26.41 11.02 3.75
C LEU A 441 25.55 10.89 2.47
N PRO A 442 25.80 9.88 1.62
CA PRO A 442 24.87 9.53 0.54
C PRO A 442 23.53 9.05 1.11
N ALA A 443 22.42 9.51 0.54
CA ALA A 443 21.07 9.12 0.97
C ALA A 443 20.86 7.59 0.95
N GLU A 444 21.44 6.90 -0.03
CA GLU A 444 21.36 5.45 -0.18
C GLU A 444 21.98 4.68 1.00
N GLN A 445 23.08 5.17 1.54
CA GLN A 445 23.73 4.56 2.70
C GLN A 445 22.85 4.70 3.96
N VAL A 446 22.27 5.86 4.16
CA VAL A 446 21.38 6.13 5.30
C VAL A 446 20.08 5.32 5.16
N GLU A 447 19.51 5.25 3.95
CA GLU A 447 18.34 4.41 3.69
C GLU A 447 18.62 2.93 3.97
N TYR A 448 19.75 2.41 3.47
CA TYR A 448 20.14 1.00 3.70
C TYR A 448 20.26 0.70 5.20
N LYS A 449 20.98 1.54 5.95
CA LYS A 449 21.16 1.42 7.39
C LYS A 449 19.81 1.45 8.12
N LEU A 450 18.94 2.39 7.77
CA LEU A 450 17.60 2.52 8.34
C LEU A 450 16.75 1.28 8.12
N ARG A 451 16.62 0.85 6.86
CA ARG A 451 15.78 -0.30 6.50
C ARG A 451 16.34 -1.62 7.05
N ARG A 452 17.65 -1.72 7.21
CA ARG A 452 18.28 -2.84 7.93
C ARG A 452 17.85 -2.86 9.41
N PHE A 453 17.84 -1.70 10.07
CA PHE A 453 17.35 -1.61 11.46
C PHE A 453 15.86 -1.97 11.55
N VAL A 454 15.06 -1.62 10.54
CA VAL A 454 13.66 -2.05 10.49
C VAL A 454 13.56 -3.59 10.49
N ASN A 455 14.34 -4.27 9.66
CA ASN A 455 14.37 -5.74 9.63
C ASN A 455 14.82 -6.34 10.96
N ASP A 456 15.90 -5.81 11.55
CA ASP A 456 16.47 -6.37 12.76
C ASP A 456 15.58 -6.18 14.00
N TYR A 457 14.80 -5.10 14.05
CA TYR A 457 14.09 -4.70 15.26
C TYR A 457 12.57 -4.67 15.17
N LEU A 458 11.98 -4.62 13.98
CA LEU A 458 10.52 -4.53 13.80
C LEU A 458 9.90 -5.74 13.08
N GLN A 459 10.69 -6.51 12.34
CA GLN A 459 10.15 -7.69 11.64
C GLN A 459 9.61 -8.71 12.66
N PRO A 460 8.40 -9.27 12.44
CA PRO A 460 7.88 -10.34 13.28
C PRO A 460 8.76 -11.61 13.24
N PRO A 461 8.89 -12.32 14.35
CA PRO A 461 8.32 -12.10 15.69
C PRO A 461 8.89 -10.89 16.43
N LYS A 462 8.01 -10.02 16.90
CA LYS A 462 8.36 -8.78 17.61
C LYS A 462 8.51 -9.02 19.12
N THR A 463 9.40 -8.27 19.78
CA THR A 463 9.47 -8.19 21.24
C THR A 463 9.64 -6.75 21.68
N ARG A 464 9.16 -6.42 22.88
CA ARG A 464 9.37 -5.09 23.47
C ARG A 464 10.83 -4.66 23.40
N GLN A 465 11.75 -5.53 23.80
CA GLN A 465 13.18 -5.23 23.83
C GLN A 465 13.72 -4.85 22.44
N LYS A 466 13.39 -5.65 21.39
CA LYS A 466 13.82 -5.34 20.02
C LYS A 466 13.29 -3.98 19.56
N MET A 467 11.99 -3.72 19.77
CA MET A 467 11.34 -2.49 19.30
C MET A 467 11.86 -1.24 20.03
N GLU A 468 12.17 -1.34 21.34
CA GLU A 468 12.79 -0.24 22.11
C GLU A 468 14.23 0.04 21.64
N ILE A 469 14.99 -0.99 21.24
CA ILE A 469 16.28 -0.80 20.57
C ILE A 469 16.06 -0.10 19.23
N GLY A 470 15.09 -0.58 18.42
CA GLY A 470 14.73 0.03 17.15
C GLY A 470 14.45 1.53 17.26
N LEU A 471 13.61 1.93 18.24
CA LEU A 471 13.30 3.35 18.46
C LEU A 471 14.56 4.19 18.74
N ARG A 472 15.49 3.70 19.55
CA ARG A 472 16.77 4.39 19.79
C ARG A 472 17.59 4.51 18.50
N ARG A 473 17.64 3.44 17.68
CA ARG A 473 18.32 3.46 16.38
C ARG A 473 17.68 4.42 15.39
N PHE A 474 16.35 4.51 15.34
CA PHE A 474 15.64 5.47 14.51
C PHE A 474 15.84 6.92 14.96
N ASP A 475 16.09 7.13 16.26
CA ASP A 475 16.45 8.46 16.76
C ASP A 475 17.90 8.85 16.36
N GLU A 476 18.83 7.91 16.42
CA GLU A 476 20.20 8.09 15.92
C GLU A 476 20.23 8.41 14.41
N ILE A 477 19.38 7.77 13.61
CA ILE A 477 19.26 8.04 12.17
C ILE A 477 18.87 9.48 11.85
N LYS A 478 18.20 10.22 12.76
CA LYS A 478 17.95 11.66 12.57
C LYS A 478 19.26 12.43 12.38
N GLN A 479 20.31 12.02 13.09
CA GLN A 479 21.62 12.65 12.98
C GLN A 479 22.25 12.35 11.62
N ASP A 480 22.16 11.10 11.14
CA ASP A 480 22.62 10.72 9.81
C ASP A 480 21.86 11.49 8.71
N ILE A 481 20.52 11.59 8.83
CA ILE A 481 19.67 12.35 7.90
C ILE A 481 20.10 13.82 7.85
N ALA A 482 20.43 14.41 9.02
CA ALA A 482 20.91 15.78 9.10
C ALA A 482 22.28 15.98 8.41
N GLN A 483 23.01 14.91 8.13
CA GLN A 483 24.29 14.94 7.44
C GLN A 483 24.22 14.52 5.96
N ILE A 484 23.03 14.15 5.45
CA ILE A 484 22.88 13.80 4.03
C ILE A 484 23.23 15.02 3.17
N SER A 485 24.12 14.84 2.16
CA SER A 485 24.39 15.82 1.11
C SER A 485 23.71 15.42 -0.18
N ALA A 486 23.44 16.40 -1.03
CA ALA A 486 22.89 16.21 -2.37
C ALA A 486 23.55 17.18 -3.36
N THR A 487 23.82 16.71 -4.57
CA THR A 487 24.45 17.50 -5.65
C THR A 487 23.46 17.92 -6.72
N HIS A 488 22.30 17.25 -6.79
CA HIS A 488 21.26 17.52 -7.77
C HIS A 488 19.85 17.16 -7.25
N PRO A 489 18.76 17.61 -7.91
CA PRO A 489 17.38 17.45 -7.42
C PRO A 489 16.94 16.00 -7.20
N HIS A 490 17.46 15.03 -7.96
CA HIS A 490 17.12 13.63 -7.76
C HIS A 490 17.69 13.07 -6.44
N GLU A 491 18.92 13.46 -6.07
CA GLU A 491 19.48 13.11 -4.76
C GLU A 491 18.72 13.81 -3.62
N LEU A 492 18.24 15.03 -3.87
CA LEU A 492 17.37 15.74 -2.95
C LEU A 492 16.07 14.96 -2.68
N MET A 493 15.47 14.39 -3.73
CA MET A 493 14.31 13.49 -3.58
C MET A 493 14.68 12.28 -2.71
N ARG A 494 15.83 11.65 -2.94
CA ARG A 494 16.28 10.51 -2.15
C ARG A 494 16.48 10.87 -0.68
N ALA A 495 17.06 12.05 -0.38
CA ALA A 495 17.20 12.56 0.98
C ALA A 495 15.84 12.77 1.66
N ALA A 496 14.86 13.33 0.95
CA ALA A 496 13.51 13.51 1.46
C ALA A 496 12.82 12.16 1.75
N GLU A 497 12.99 11.16 0.87
CA GLU A 497 12.43 9.81 1.07
C GLU A 497 12.99 9.10 2.31
N VAL A 498 14.29 9.26 2.62
CA VAL A 498 14.90 8.67 3.84
C VAL A 498 14.22 9.20 5.10
N ALA A 499 13.93 10.50 5.15
CA ALA A 499 13.22 11.10 6.28
C ALA A 499 11.80 10.52 6.42
N VAL A 500 11.09 10.35 5.31
CA VAL A 500 9.76 9.74 5.26
C VAL A 500 9.79 8.29 5.75
N ILE A 501 10.72 7.47 5.26
CA ILE A 501 10.87 6.07 5.69
C ILE A 501 11.17 5.99 7.19
N ARG A 502 12.00 6.90 7.70
CA ARG A 502 12.32 6.98 9.13
C ARG A 502 11.06 7.29 9.96
N ASP A 503 10.22 8.22 9.52
CA ASP A 503 8.97 8.55 10.22
C ASP A 503 8.02 7.35 10.22
N CYS A 504 7.89 6.64 9.09
CA CYS A 504 7.13 5.39 9.00
C CYS A 504 7.69 4.30 9.95
N ALA A 505 9.02 4.17 10.05
CA ALA A 505 9.64 3.22 10.96
C ALA A 505 9.36 3.54 12.44
N GLU A 506 9.39 4.81 12.83
CA GLU A 506 9.00 5.22 14.18
C GLU A 506 7.52 4.95 14.46
N MET A 507 6.62 5.29 13.53
CA MET A 507 5.20 4.99 13.64
C MET A 507 4.94 3.49 13.80
N ALA A 508 5.61 2.65 13.00
CA ALA A 508 5.53 1.19 13.08
C ALA A 508 5.97 0.64 14.45
N ALA A 509 7.08 1.15 14.97
CA ALA A 509 7.62 0.74 16.27
C ALA A 509 6.68 1.12 17.42
N ARG A 510 6.20 2.37 17.43
CA ARG A 510 5.30 2.87 18.49
C ARG A 510 3.95 2.18 18.47
N ALA A 511 3.34 1.99 17.30
CA ALA A 511 2.10 1.24 17.17
C ALA A 511 2.28 -0.23 17.62
N SER A 512 3.38 -0.88 17.23
CA SER A 512 3.69 -2.25 17.63
C SER A 512 3.96 -2.39 19.14
N LEU A 513 4.59 -1.40 19.77
CA LEU A 513 4.80 -1.37 21.23
C LEU A 513 3.50 -1.14 21.99
N PHE A 514 2.61 -0.30 21.43
CA PHE A 514 1.34 0.06 22.04
C PHE A 514 0.41 -1.15 22.14
N ARG A 515 0.24 -1.96 21.07
CA ARG A 515 -0.59 -3.17 21.09
C ARG A 515 0.15 -4.34 21.77
N THR A 516 -0.33 -4.78 22.93
CA THR A 516 0.29 -5.85 23.74
C THR A 516 -0.49 -7.17 23.61
N GLU A 517 -0.66 -7.62 22.38
CA GLU A 517 -1.21 -8.93 21.99
C GLU A 517 -0.61 -9.37 20.66
N SER A 518 -0.90 -10.59 20.21
CA SER A 518 -0.73 -11.02 18.81
C SER A 518 -2.09 -11.09 18.12
N ARG A 519 -2.17 -10.54 16.91
CA ARG A 519 -3.37 -10.51 16.07
C ARG A 519 -2.98 -10.48 14.60
N TRP A 520 -3.84 -10.95 13.70
CA TRP A 520 -3.60 -11.00 12.26
C TRP A 520 -2.40 -11.89 11.87
N GLY A 521 -2.19 -13.02 12.59
CA GLY A 521 -1.09 -13.94 12.32
C GLY A 521 0.27 -13.25 12.32
N LEU A 522 1.09 -13.48 11.27
CA LEU A 522 2.43 -12.90 11.18
C LEU A 522 2.42 -11.36 11.02
N TYR A 523 1.32 -10.76 10.53
CA TYR A 523 1.26 -9.31 10.32
C TYR A 523 1.47 -8.52 11.62
N HIS A 524 1.01 -9.07 12.77
CA HIS A 524 1.35 -8.55 14.09
C HIS A 524 1.53 -9.67 15.10
N TYR A 525 2.64 -10.38 15.02
CA TYR A 525 3.00 -11.40 16.01
C TYR A 525 4.01 -10.85 17.03
N ARG A 526 3.62 -10.91 18.30
CA ARG A 526 4.40 -10.50 19.47
C ARG A 526 4.87 -11.73 20.23
N ALA A 527 6.17 -12.08 20.17
CA ALA A 527 6.70 -13.23 20.92
C ALA A 527 6.60 -13.05 22.44
N ASP A 528 6.58 -11.82 22.92
CA ASP A 528 6.36 -11.49 24.33
C ASP A 528 4.87 -11.42 24.74
N PHE A 529 3.94 -11.42 23.79
CA PHE A 529 2.48 -11.47 23.97
C PHE A 529 1.85 -12.35 22.88
N PRO A 530 2.09 -13.67 22.88
CA PRO A 530 1.75 -14.53 21.74
C PRO A 530 0.25 -14.77 21.52
N ASN A 531 -0.58 -14.47 22.52
CA ASN A 531 -2.00 -14.74 22.48
C ASN A 531 -2.81 -13.48 22.10
N LYS A 532 -3.95 -13.71 21.44
CA LYS A 532 -4.99 -12.70 21.21
C LYS A 532 -5.64 -12.30 22.54
N ASN A 533 -5.91 -11.02 22.76
CA ASN A 533 -6.54 -10.49 23.96
C ASN A 533 -7.72 -9.57 23.61
N ASN A 534 -8.88 -10.17 23.34
CA ASN A 534 -10.07 -9.40 22.99
C ASN A 534 -10.58 -8.51 24.13
N ALA A 535 -10.33 -8.85 25.39
CA ALA A 535 -10.80 -8.06 26.52
C ALA A 535 -10.18 -6.64 26.51
N ASP A 536 -8.90 -6.53 26.16
CA ASP A 536 -8.19 -5.24 26.17
C ASP A 536 -7.98 -4.67 24.76
N TRP A 537 -7.94 -5.51 23.71
CA TRP A 537 -7.45 -5.15 22.39
C TRP A 537 -8.43 -5.36 21.25
N PHE A 538 -9.72 -5.63 21.53
CA PHE A 538 -10.74 -5.60 20.47
C PHE A 538 -11.07 -4.15 20.10
N CYS A 539 -10.06 -3.47 19.55
CA CYS A 539 -10.11 -2.06 19.17
C CYS A 539 -9.07 -1.76 18.09
N HIS A 540 -9.24 -0.65 17.40
CA HIS A 540 -8.19 -0.09 16.54
C HIS A 540 -7.12 0.57 17.42
N ALA A 541 -5.84 0.36 17.07
CA ALA A 541 -4.74 1.15 17.61
C ALA A 541 -4.53 2.36 16.68
N HIS A 542 -4.88 3.54 17.16
CA HIS A 542 -4.70 4.79 16.44
C HIS A 542 -3.42 5.50 16.85
N LEU A 543 -2.88 6.27 15.91
CA LEU A 543 -1.72 7.09 16.09
C LEU A 543 -1.93 8.44 15.39
N LYS A 544 -1.53 9.53 16.03
CA LYS A 544 -1.52 10.87 15.44
C LYS A 544 -0.44 11.74 16.05
N LYS A 545 -0.13 12.85 15.40
CA LYS A 545 0.68 13.91 15.98
C LYS A 545 -0.21 14.77 16.88
N ASP A 546 0.20 14.96 18.15
CA ASP A 546 -0.48 15.84 19.09
C ASP A 546 -0.10 17.32 18.86
N GLU A 547 -0.73 18.22 19.61
CA GLU A 547 -0.48 19.67 19.53
C GLU A 547 0.94 20.06 19.97
N ASN A 548 1.59 19.24 20.78
CA ASN A 548 2.98 19.43 21.23
C ASN A 548 4.00 18.83 20.25
N GLY A 549 3.55 18.23 19.15
CA GLY A 549 4.40 17.59 18.16
C GLY A 549 4.80 16.15 18.49
N ASN A 550 4.26 15.56 19.56
CA ASN A 550 4.56 14.19 19.95
C ASN A 550 3.70 13.18 19.19
N MET A 551 4.23 11.96 19.06
CA MET A 551 3.49 10.83 18.49
C MET A 551 2.63 10.18 19.56
N LEU A 552 1.31 10.42 19.50
CA LEU A 552 0.32 9.92 20.46
C LEU A 552 -0.36 8.67 19.91
N SER A 553 -0.28 7.55 20.66
CA SER A 553 -1.07 6.34 20.38
C SER A 553 -2.25 6.23 21.33
N PHE A 554 -3.41 5.82 20.81
CA PHE A 554 -4.64 5.65 21.59
C PHE A 554 -5.53 4.55 21.00
N LYS A 555 -6.45 4.02 21.81
CA LYS A 555 -7.43 3.02 21.40
C LYS A 555 -8.68 3.71 20.85
N LYS A 556 -9.19 3.19 19.72
CA LYS A 556 -10.49 3.56 19.16
C LYS A 556 -11.37 2.30 19.08
N SER A 557 -12.53 2.34 19.68
CA SER A 557 -13.46 1.19 19.70
C SER A 557 -13.82 0.76 18.28
N VAL A 558 -14.02 -0.53 18.10
CA VAL A 558 -14.67 -1.06 16.89
C VAL A 558 -16.13 -0.64 16.93
N GLU A 559 -16.59 -0.01 15.86
CA GLU A 559 -18.00 0.38 15.73
C GLU A 559 -18.91 -0.86 15.67
N PRO A 560 -20.17 -0.76 16.10
CA PRO A 560 -21.14 -1.84 15.99
C PRO A 560 -21.21 -2.37 14.55
N TYR A 561 -21.19 -3.68 14.40
CA TYR A 561 -21.21 -4.31 13.09
C TYR A 561 -22.53 -4.07 12.35
N LEU A 562 -22.44 -3.68 11.09
CA LEU A 562 -23.57 -3.62 10.16
C LEU A 562 -24.03 -5.02 9.75
N VAL A 563 -23.08 -5.94 9.62
CA VAL A 563 -23.30 -7.35 9.26
C VAL A 563 -22.85 -8.21 10.42
N ALA A 564 -23.79 -8.92 11.04
CA ALA A 564 -23.51 -9.78 12.18
C ALA A 564 -22.58 -10.96 11.79
N ILE A 565 -21.69 -11.32 12.72
CA ILE A 565 -20.80 -12.47 12.62
C ILE A 565 -21.05 -13.34 13.84
N ASN A 566 -21.23 -14.67 13.64
CA ASN A 566 -21.29 -15.60 14.74
C ASN A 566 -19.90 -16.08 15.16
N GLU A 567 -19.77 -16.61 16.39
CA GLU A 567 -18.48 -17.05 16.92
C GLU A 567 -17.84 -18.17 16.07
N GLN A 568 -18.63 -19.10 15.56
CA GLN A 568 -18.13 -20.24 14.79
C GLN A 568 -17.51 -19.78 13.45
N GLU A 569 -18.10 -18.74 12.83
CA GLU A 569 -17.56 -18.12 11.61
C GLU A 569 -16.30 -17.27 11.90
N ALA A 570 -16.25 -16.62 13.06
CA ALA A 570 -15.09 -15.81 13.46
C ALA A 570 -13.81 -16.63 13.64
N HIS A 571 -13.94 -17.92 13.94
CA HIS A 571 -12.81 -18.83 14.13
C HIS A 571 -12.41 -19.63 12.87
N SER A 572 -13.11 -19.46 11.75
CA SER A 572 -12.88 -20.25 10.53
C SER A 572 -11.47 -20.09 9.92
N TYR A 573 -10.77 -19.00 10.22
CA TYR A 573 -9.39 -18.75 9.75
C TYR A 573 -8.29 -19.20 10.73
N GLU A 574 -8.64 -19.65 11.92
CA GLU A 574 -7.64 -20.07 12.92
C GLU A 574 -7.06 -21.48 12.66
N GLN A 575 -7.64 -22.23 11.72
CA GLN A 575 -7.25 -23.60 11.41
C GLN A 575 -6.91 -23.78 9.92
N LEU A 576 -5.87 -23.10 9.45
CA LEU A 576 -5.41 -23.26 8.06
C LEU A 576 -4.37 -24.38 7.90
N ARG A 577 -3.75 -24.85 8.97
CA ARG A 577 -2.75 -25.92 8.91
C ARG A 577 -3.44 -27.27 8.70
N ILE A 578 -2.99 -28.01 7.70
CA ILE A 578 -3.44 -29.40 7.48
C ILE A 578 -3.00 -30.24 8.68
N GLN A 579 -3.96 -30.73 9.44
CA GLN A 579 -3.68 -31.72 10.48
C GLN A 579 -3.28 -33.01 9.78
N LYS A 580 -2.02 -33.42 9.90
CA LYS A 580 -1.64 -34.79 9.55
C LYS A 580 -2.41 -35.71 10.49
N ASP A 581 -3.27 -36.57 9.96
CA ASP A 581 -3.84 -37.65 10.74
C ASP A 581 -2.68 -38.32 11.45
N THR A 582 -2.66 -38.24 12.76
CA THR A 582 -1.77 -39.05 13.58
C THR A 582 -2.24 -40.48 13.39
N VAL A 583 -1.73 -41.12 12.37
CA VAL A 583 -1.81 -42.58 12.27
C VAL A 583 -1.06 -43.09 13.50
N ALA A 584 -1.86 -43.46 14.51
CA ALA A 584 -1.36 -44.16 15.67
C ALA A 584 -0.70 -45.42 15.17
N GLY A 585 0.63 -45.46 15.25
CA GLY A 585 1.43 -46.68 15.03
C GLY A 585 1.31 -47.61 16.22
#